data_8febf406e7e585ade4e8f009981191c9
#
_entry.id   8febf406e7e585ade4e8f009981191c9
#
_cell.length_a   1.000
_cell.length_b   1.000
_cell.length_c   1.000
_cell.angle_alpha   90.00
_cell.angle_beta   90.00
_cell.angle_gamma   90.00
#
_symmetry.space_group_name_H-M   'P 1'
#
loop_
_entity.id
_entity.type
_entity.pdbx_description
1 polymer ?
#
loop_
_entity_poly.entity_id
_entity_poly.type
_entity_poly.pdbx_seq_one_letter_code
_entity_poly.pdbx_strand_id
1 'polypeptide(L)'
;MTEALDRTQPTSTRTNESMTSQQSWPGDTQAASTIQITDWQEEIYDGESDGVRLSRATVKQKYEGGIQGESTVEHLMIYHADGSADFVGQERIVGSVEGRLGSMILRHAGRYADGVANNRVEVVAGSGTGELEGLEGWFQYGAGHGRTMEITFNYRLGLSENNHAAADQ
;
A
#
# COMPACT_ATOMS: atom_id res chain seq x y z
N MET A 1 -31.57 59.74 21.47
CA MET A 1 -30.17 59.52 21.81
C MET A 1 -30.02 58.17 22.43
N THR A 2 -29.52 57.22 21.67
CA THR A 2 -28.65 56.16 22.18
C THR A 2 -28.36 55.23 21.00
N GLU A 3 -27.11 55.24 20.58
CA GLU A 3 -26.56 54.43 19.48
C GLU A 3 -26.58 52.94 19.84
N ALA A 4 -27.05 52.14 18.90
CA ALA A 4 -26.86 50.68 18.93
C ALA A 4 -25.58 50.36 18.14
N LEU A 5 -24.60 49.80 18.84
CA LEU A 5 -23.38 49.28 18.25
C LEU A 5 -23.64 47.94 17.56
N ASP A 6 -23.57 47.96 16.25
CA ASP A 6 -23.50 46.79 15.38
C ASP A 6 -22.15 46.08 15.61
N ARG A 7 -22.19 44.82 16.09
CA ARG A 7 -21.06 43.91 16.15
C ARG A 7 -21.27 42.81 15.15
N THR A 8 -20.86 43.10 13.92
CA THR A 8 -20.69 42.05 12.90
C THR A 8 -19.48 41.21 13.26
N GLN A 9 -19.71 39.98 13.67
CA GLN A 9 -18.65 38.99 13.79
C GLN A 9 -18.40 38.34 12.43
N PRO A 10 -17.15 38.17 11.97
CA PRO A 10 -16.87 37.41 10.79
C PRO A 10 -17.00 35.92 11.10
N THR A 11 -17.92 35.26 10.43
CA THR A 11 -18.03 33.79 10.36
C THR A 11 -16.77 33.23 9.73
N SER A 12 -15.93 32.64 10.54
CA SER A 12 -14.78 31.86 10.06
C SER A 12 -15.31 30.55 9.47
N THR A 13 -15.40 30.51 8.17
CA THR A 13 -15.61 29.26 7.43
C THR A 13 -14.33 28.44 7.53
N ARG A 14 -14.30 27.50 8.45
CA ARG A 14 -13.28 26.43 8.46
C ARG A 14 -13.55 25.54 7.28
N THR A 15 -12.84 25.76 6.21
CA THR A 15 -12.70 24.79 5.14
C THR A 15 -12.01 23.55 5.71
N ASN A 16 -12.74 22.48 5.76
CA ASN A 16 -12.20 21.19 6.17
C ASN A 16 -11.39 20.64 4.98
N GLU A 17 -10.15 21.08 4.87
CA GLU A 17 -9.20 20.47 3.94
C GLU A 17 -8.85 19.12 4.48
N SER A 18 -9.42 18.08 3.86
CA SER A 18 -8.94 16.71 3.95
C SER A 18 -7.48 16.71 3.50
N MET A 19 -6.58 16.83 4.45
CA MET A 19 -5.16 16.61 4.23
C MET A 19 -4.93 15.13 3.98
N THR A 20 -5.11 14.72 2.74
CA THR A 20 -4.42 13.52 2.24
C THR A 20 -2.95 13.91 2.17
N SER A 21 -2.21 13.63 3.21
CA SER A 21 -0.76 13.79 3.21
C SER A 21 -0.18 12.80 2.22
N GLN A 22 -0.01 13.24 0.98
CA GLN A 22 0.91 12.59 0.06
C GLN A 22 2.30 12.86 0.64
N GLN A 23 2.84 11.91 1.37
CA GLN A 23 4.23 11.93 1.77
C GLN A 23 5.08 11.66 0.52
N SER A 24 5.35 12.72 -0.24
CA SER A 24 6.43 12.69 -1.21
C SER A 24 7.72 13.02 -0.46
N TRP A 25 8.63 12.07 -0.41
CA TRP A 25 9.94 12.34 0.14
C TRP A 25 10.83 13.00 -0.92
N PRO A 26 11.61 14.03 -0.59
CA PRO A 26 12.52 14.62 -1.55
C PRO A 26 13.51 13.56 -2.04
N GLY A 27 13.56 13.34 -3.36
CA GLY A 27 14.44 12.37 -3.99
C GLY A 27 13.86 10.99 -4.26
N ASP A 28 12.53 10.81 -4.15
CA ASP A 28 11.87 9.56 -4.51
C ASP A 28 12.03 9.26 -5.99
N THR A 29 12.38 8.00 -6.27
CA THR A 29 12.37 7.43 -7.61
C THR A 29 11.04 6.74 -7.85
N GLN A 30 10.57 6.78 -9.08
CA GLN A 30 9.32 6.13 -9.50
C GLN A 30 9.60 5.01 -10.49
N ALA A 31 8.93 3.88 -10.29
CA ALA A 31 8.95 2.75 -11.21
C ALA A 31 7.53 2.37 -11.60
N ALA A 32 7.22 2.45 -12.89
CA ALA A 32 5.94 1.99 -13.41
C ALA A 32 5.94 0.46 -13.51
N SER A 33 4.89 -0.17 -13.03
CA SER A 33 4.75 -1.61 -13.02
C SER A 33 3.31 -2.04 -13.22
N THR A 34 3.12 -3.27 -13.65
CA THR A 34 1.82 -3.92 -13.75
C THR A 34 1.77 -5.11 -12.83
N ILE A 35 0.69 -5.26 -12.08
CA ILE A 35 0.41 -6.42 -11.26
C ILE A 35 -0.66 -7.25 -11.95
N GLN A 36 -0.41 -8.54 -12.13
CA GLN A 36 -1.39 -9.49 -12.62
C GLN A 36 -1.70 -10.53 -11.55
N ILE A 37 -2.97 -10.65 -11.17
CA ILE A 37 -3.45 -11.72 -10.30
C ILE A 37 -3.54 -13.00 -11.12
N THR A 38 -2.78 -14.01 -10.75
CA THR A 38 -2.73 -15.31 -11.45
C THR A 38 -3.59 -16.37 -10.78
N ASP A 39 -3.76 -16.29 -9.46
CA ASP A 39 -4.62 -17.21 -8.69
C ASP A 39 -5.21 -16.49 -7.49
N TRP A 40 -6.43 -16.88 -7.09
CA TRP A 40 -7.14 -16.37 -5.93
C TRP A 40 -7.86 -17.52 -5.24
N GLN A 41 -7.49 -17.79 -4.00
CA GLN A 41 -8.15 -18.75 -3.13
C GLN A 41 -8.59 -18.05 -1.86
N GLU A 42 -9.85 -18.22 -1.48
CA GLU A 42 -10.42 -17.55 -0.32
C GLU A 42 -11.28 -18.52 0.49
N GLU A 43 -11.14 -18.46 1.79
CA GLU A 43 -11.89 -19.27 2.75
C GLU A 43 -12.48 -18.36 3.82
N ILE A 44 -13.81 -18.47 4.02
CA ILE A 44 -14.49 -17.86 5.15
C ILE A 44 -14.30 -18.79 6.35
N TYR A 45 -13.72 -18.30 7.41
CA TYR A 45 -13.41 -19.10 8.59
C TYR A 45 -14.24 -18.71 9.82
N ASP A 46 -14.94 -17.58 9.79
CA ASP A 46 -15.80 -17.12 10.89
C ASP A 46 -16.92 -16.22 10.38
N GLY A 47 -18.08 -16.26 11.05
CA GLY A 47 -19.24 -15.43 10.78
C GLY A 47 -20.36 -16.14 10.03
N GLU A 48 -21.55 -15.52 10.04
CA GLU A 48 -22.74 -15.99 9.37
C GLU A 48 -22.98 -15.22 8.07
N SER A 49 -23.77 -15.81 7.16
CA SER A 49 -23.95 -15.28 5.80
C SER A 49 -24.60 -13.90 5.70
N ASP A 50 -25.31 -13.46 6.72
CA ASP A 50 -26.06 -12.19 6.78
C ASP A 50 -25.43 -11.15 7.72
N GLY A 51 -24.32 -11.49 8.37
CA GLY A 51 -23.59 -10.63 9.29
C GLY A 51 -22.18 -10.29 8.82
N VAL A 52 -21.36 -9.89 9.78
CA VAL A 52 -19.91 -9.69 9.57
C VAL A 52 -19.23 -11.05 9.45
N ARG A 53 -18.41 -11.20 8.42
CA ARG A 53 -17.68 -12.44 8.14
C ARG A 53 -16.20 -12.18 8.06
N LEU A 54 -15.39 -13.13 8.51
CA LEU A 54 -13.95 -13.10 8.41
C LEU A 54 -13.49 -14.14 7.40
N SER A 55 -12.61 -13.75 6.50
CA SER A 55 -11.99 -14.66 5.53
C SER A 55 -10.49 -14.50 5.48
N ARG A 56 -9.84 -15.53 4.93
CA ARG A 56 -8.45 -15.53 4.53
C ARG A 56 -8.38 -15.76 3.03
N ALA A 57 -7.63 -14.92 2.33
CA ALA A 57 -7.38 -15.07 0.91
C ALA A 57 -5.88 -15.21 0.65
N THR A 58 -5.52 -16.24 -0.14
CA THR A 58 -4.18 -16.44 -0.68
C THR A 58 -4.20 -16.06 -2.14
N VAL A 59 -3.44 -15.05 -2.52
CA VAL A 59 -3.44 -14.48 -3.87
C VAL A 59 -2.05 -14.59 -4.47
N LYS A 60 -1.94 -15.24 -5.63
CA LYS A 60 -0.70 -15.28 -6.40
C LYS A 60 -0.71 -14.15 -7.42
N GLN A 61 0.42 -13.47 -7.53
CA GLN A 61 0.59 -12.32 -8.39
C GLN A 61 1.90 -12.39 -9.16
N LYS A 62 1.89 -11.77 -10.33
CA LYS A 62 3.07 -11.53 -11.15
C LYS A 62 3.23 -10.02 -11.36
N TYR A 63 4.44 -9.54 -11.16
CA TYR A 63 4.84 -8.15 -11.42
C TYR A 63 5.65 -8.07 -12.71
N GLU A 64 5.33 -7.09 -13.54
CA GLU A 64 6.07 -6.76 -14.76
C GLU A 64 6.31 -5.24 -14.82
N GLY A 65 7.46 -4.85 -15.36
CA GLY A 65 7.89 -3.46 -15.46
C GLY A 65 9.06 -3.14 -14.54
N GLY A 66 9.02 -2.02 -13.84
CA GLY A 66 10.08 -1.61 -12.91
C GLY A 66 10.24 -2.57 -11.74
N ILE A 67 9.13 -3.13 -11.23
CA ILE A 67 9.15 -4.30 -10.36
C ILE A 67 8.92 -5.52 -11.25
N GLN A 68 9.78 -6.54 -11.11
CA GLN A 68 9.62 -7.83 -11.77
C GLN A 68 9.74 -8.95 -10.76
N GLY A 69 8.85 -9.92 -10.84
CA GLY A 69 8.89 -11.09 -9.98
C GLY A 69 7.53 -11.70 -9.75
N GLU A 70 7.51 -12.75 -8.96
CA GLU A 70 6.32 -13.44 -8.53
C GLU A 70 6.15 -13.29 -7.02
N SER A 71 4.91 -13.29 -6.58
CA SER A 71 4.60 -13.15 -5.17
C SER A 71 3.38 -13.95 -4.76
N THR A 72 3.25 -14.09 -3.46
CA THR A 72 2.03 -14.56 -2.80
C THR A 72 1.67 -13.57 -1.72
N VAL A 73 0.42 -13.12 -1.76
CA VAL A 73 -0.18 -12.25 -0.74
C VAL A 73 -1.12 -13.08 0.13
N GLU A 74 -0.99 -12.97 1.42
CA GLU A 74 -1.95 -13.48 2.39
C GLU A 74 -2.77 -12.31 2.93
N HIS A 75 -4.06 -12.30 2.62
CA HIS A 75 -5.02 -11.30 3.11
C HIS A 75 -5.89 -11.85 4.23
N LEU A 76 -6.14 -11.02 5.24
CA LEU A 76 -7.23 -11.19 6.20
C LEU A 76 -8.29 -10.14 5.90
N MET A 77 -9.53 -10.59 5.71
CA MET A 77 -10.62 -9.74 5.25
C MET A 77 -11.77 -9.75 6.26
N ILE A 78 -12.38 -8.60 6.42
CA ILE A 78 -13.62 -8.41 7.18
C ILE A 78 -14.69 -7.97 6.18
N TYR A 79 -15.68 -8.82 5.92
CA TYR A 79 -16.85 -8.46 5.13
C TYR A 79 -17.93 -7.90 6.02
N HIS A 80 -18.42 -6.73 5.69
CA HIS A 80 -19.53 -6.08 6.39
C HIS A 80 -20.87 -6.45 5.78
N ALA A 81 -21.95 -6.31 6.57
CA ALA A 81 -23.31 -6.62 6.13
C ALA A 81 -23.78 -5.76 4.94
N ASP A 82 -23.18 -4.57 4.73
CA ASP A 82 -23.46 -3.68 3.61
C ASP A 82 -22.75 -4.06 2.30
N GLY A 83 -21.97 -5.15 2.30
CA GLY A 83 -21.21 -5.61 1.14
C GLY A 83 -19.83 -4.97 0.98
N SER A 84 -19.45 -4.04 1.85
CA SER A 84 -18.07 -3.54 1.90
C SER A 84 -17.14 -4.52 2.61
N ALA A 85 -15.84 -4.37 2.43
CA ALA A 85 -14.85 -5.16 3.13
C ALA A 85 -13.63 -4.34 3.48
N ASP A 86 -13.07 -4.59 4.65
CA ASP A 86 -11.74 -4.11 5.03
C ASP A 86 -10.76 -5.27 4.96
N PHE A 87 -9.53 -5.00 4.55
CA PHE A 87 -8.51 -6.03 4.47
C PHE A 87 -7.11 -5.53 4.83
N VAL A 88 -6.34 -6.42 5.38
CA VAL A 88 -4.90 -6.27 5.61
C VAL A 88 -4.18 -7.48 5.04
N GLY A 89 -2.93 -7.33 4.63
CA GLY A 89 -2.19 -8.44 4.06
C GLY A 89 -0.68 -8.27 4.14
N GLN A 90 -0.01 -9.38 3.89
CA GLN A 90 1.45 -9.47 3.80
C GLN A 90 1.82 -10.20 2.53
N GLU A 91 2.86 -9.72 1.88
CA GLU A 91 3.34 -10.23 0.60
C GLU A 91 4.86 -10.32 0.62
N ARG A 92 5.40 -11.38 0.05
CA ARG A 92 6.82 -11.46 -0.27
C ARG A 92 6.99 -11.48 -1.78
N ILE A 93 7.75 -10.53 -2.31
CA ILE A 93 8.20 -10.53 -3.69
C ILE A 93 9.65 -11.00 -3.73
N VAL A 94 9.93 -11.93 -4.61
CA VAL A 94 11.28 -12.33 -4.99
C VAL A 94 11.48 -11.97 -6.46
N GLY A 95 12.44 -11.11 -6.75
CA GLY A 95 12.65 -10.63 -8.11
C GLY A 95 13.58 -9.43 -8.17
N SER A 96 13.14 -8.36 -8.83
CA SER A 96 13.96 -7.17 -8.99
C SER A 96 13.14 -5.88 -8.94
N VAL A 97 13.82 -4.80 -8.57
CA VAL A 97 13.34 -3.42 -8.71
C VAL A 97 14.35 -2.67 -9.57
N GLU A 98 13.94 -2.22 -10.75
CA GLU A 98 14.80 -1.55 -11.72
C GLU A 98 16.13 -2.31 -11.96
N GLY A 99 16.02 -3.64 -12.12
CA GLY A 99 17.14 -4.53 -12.37
C GLY A 99 17.96 -4.95 -11.14
N ARG A 100 17.67 -4.39 -9.95
CA ARG A 100 18.33 -4.80 -8.71
C ARG A 100 17.67 -6.03 -8.13
N LEU A 101 18.41 -7.11 -7.97
CA LEU A 101 17.91 -8.41 -7.53
C LEU A 101 17.82 -8.52 -6.01
N GLY A 102 16.75 -9.13 -5.54
CA GLY A 102 16.54 -9.41 -4.13
C GLY A 102 15.12 -9.82 -3.81
N SER A 103 14.75 -9.65 -2.55
CA SER A 103 13.38 -9.83 -2.09
C SER A 103 12.98 -8.69 -1.16
N MET A 104 11.68 -8.49 -1.01
CA MET A 104 11.12 -7.53 -0.07
C MET A 104 9.78 -8.04 0.46
N ILE A 105 9.40 -7.54 1.63
CA ILE A 105 8.08 -7.78 2.19
C ILE A 105 7.25 -6.51 2.06
N LEU A 106 6.03 -6.67 1.58
CA LEU A 106 5.03 -5.62 1.46
C LEU A 106 3.91 -5.85 2.47
N ARG A 107 3.41 -4.75 3.01
CA ARG A 107 2.23 -4.71 3.86
C ARG A 107 1.10 -4.03 3.11
N HIS A 108 -0.06 -4.69 3.08
CA HIS A 108 -1.28 -4.22 2.45
C HIS A 108 -2.28 -3.75 3.49
N ALA A 109 -2.98 -2.66 3.21
CA ALA A 109 -4.16 -2.24 3.94
C ALA A 109 -5.13 -1.55 2.98
N GLY A 110 -6.36 -2.01 2.95
CA GLY A 110 -7.32 -1.49 2.00
C GLY A 110 -8.77 -1.70 2.39
N ARG A 111 -9.62 -1.16 1.54
CA ARG A 111 -11.08 -1.26 1.68
C ARG A 111 -11.71 -1.45 0.31
N TYR A 112 -12.64 -2.39 0.25
CA TYR A 112 -13.55 -2.57 -0.88
C TYR A 112 -14.89 -1.93 -0.55
N ALA A 113 -15.32 -1.01 -1.40
CA ALA A 113 -16.63 -0.40 -1.32
C ALA A 113 -17.04 0.09 -2.72
N ASP A 114 -18.34 0.06 -3.02
CA ASP A 114 -18.89 0.56 -4.29
C ASP A 114 -18.24 -0.05 -5.54
N GLY A 115 -17.86 -1.32 -5.47
CA GLY A 115 -17.25 -2.05 -6.58
C GLY A 115 -15.75 -1.80 -6.79
N VAL A 116 -15.10 -1.04 -5.91
CA VAL A 116 -13.67 -0.70 -6.01
C VAL A 116 -12.94 -1.08 -4.74
N ALA A 117 -11.83 -1.79 -4.88
CA ALA A 117 -10.86 -2.03 -3.81
C ALA A 117 -9.77 -0.96 -3.88
N ASN A 118 -9.70 -0.10 -2.88
CA ASN A 118 -8.59 0.83 -2.71
C ASN A 118 -7.56 0.21 -1.76
N ASN A 119 -6.34 0.06 -2.24
CA ASN A 119 -5.27 -0.61 -1.51
C ASN A 119 -4.04 0.30 -1.40
N ARG A 120 -3.51 0.42 -0.19
CA ARG A 120 -2.22 1.01 0.11
C ARG A 120 -1.23 -0.09 0.42
N VAL A 121 -0.09 -0.06 -0.25
CA VAL A 121 0.96 -1.06 -0.12
C VAL A 121 2.28 -0.37 0.24
N GLU A 122 2.94 -0.86 1.26
CA GLU A 122 4.19 -0.29 1.77
C GLU A 122 5.25 -1.37 1.95
N VAL A 123 6.49 -1.05 1.59
CA VAL A 123 7.63 -1.90 1.91
C VAL A 123 7.84 -1.90 3.42
N VAL A 124 7.93 -3.09 4.02
CA VAL A 124 8.27 -3.23 5.44
C VAL A 124 9.75 -2.87 5.61
N ALA A 125 10.02 -1.85 6.42
CA ALA A 125 11.38 -1.38 6.67
C ALA A 125 12.29 -2.52 7.16
N GLY A 126 13.47 -2.63 6.57
CA GLY A 126 14.45 -3.68 6.91
C GLY A 126 14.15 -5.05 6.28
N SER A 127 13.11 -5.19 5.45
CA SER A 127 12.78 -6.47 4.80
C SER A 127 13.50 -6.71 3.47
N GLY A 128 14.12 -5.70 2.89
CA GLY A 128 14.87 -5.82 1.65
C GLY A 128 16.10 -6.71 1.80
N THR A 129 16.34 -7.58 0.81
CA THR A 129 17.50 -8.47 0.77
C THR A 129 18.28 -8.30 -0.53
N GLY A 130 19.53 -8.75 -0.56
CA GLY A 130 20.39 -8.65 -1.74
C GLY A 130 20.64 -7.20 -2.12
N GLU A 131 20.45 -6.86 -3.38
CA GLU A 131 20.59 -5.47 -3.87
C GLU A 131 19.43 -4.56 -3.45
N LEU A 132 18.38 -5.11 -2.79
CA LEU A 132 17.25 -4.38 -2.25
C LEU A 132 17.40 -4.08 -0.74
N GLU A 133 18.54 -4.34 -0.16
CA GLU A 133 18.81 -3.96 1.24
C GLU A 133 18.67 -2.45 1.41
N GLY A 134 17.91 -2.03 2.45
CA GLY A 134 17.62 -0.63 2.71
C GLY A 134 16.51 -0.02 1.86
N LEU A 135 15.80 -0.84 1.04
CA LEU A 135 14.68 -0.37 0.23
C LEU A 135 13.53 0.11 1.12
N GLU A 136 13.04 1.29 0.81
CA GLU A 136 11.81 1.86 1.33
C GLU A 136 10.93 2.29 0.17
N GLY A 137 9.63 2.16 0.31
CA GLY A 137 8.73 2.58 -0.76
C GLY A 137 7.28 2.22 -0.52
N TRP A 138 6.45 2.69 -1.43
CA TRP A 138 5.02 2.48 -1.38
C TRP A 138 4.37 2.66 -2.74
N PHE A 139 3.21 2.09 -2.89
CA PHE A 139 2.27 2.37 -3.97
C PHE A 139 0.84 2.24 -3.49
N GLN A 140 -0.08 2.75 -4.27
CA GLN A 140 -1.50 2.59 -4.03
C GLN A 140 -2.22 2.40 -5.35
N TYR A 141 -3.32 1.69 -5.33
CA TYR A 141 -4.14 1.47 -6.50
C TYR A 141 -5.60 1.28 -6.13
N GLY A 142 -6.48 1.62 -7.08
CA GLY A 142 -7.88 1.23 -7.07
C GLY A 142 -8.08 0.09 -8.07
N ALA A 143 -8.63 -1.02 -7.61
CA ALA A 143 -8.93 -2.17 -8.44
C ALA A 143 -10.45 -2.42 -8.49
N GLY A 144 -10.98 -2.49 -9.71
CA GLY A 144 -12.34 -3.01 -9.94
C GLY A 144 -12.34 -4.54 -10.07
N HIS A 145 -13.16 -5.06 -10.95
CA HIS A 145 -13.27 -6.52 -11.18
C HIS A 145 -12.15 -7.12 -12.05
N GLY A 146 -11.18 -6.29 -12.49
CA GLY A 146 -10.04 -6.74 -13.28
C GLY A 146 -8.99 -7.46 -12.47
N ARG A 147 -8.20 -8.32 -13.16
CA ARG A 147 -7.08 -9.04 -12.56
C ARG A 147 -5.73 -8.37 -12.79
N THR A 148 -5.72 -7.24 -13.49
CA THR A 148 -4.51 -6.50 -13.84
C THR A 148 -4.63 -5.08 -13.32
N MET A 149 -3.61 -4.61 -12.62
CA MET A 149 -3.52 -3.26 -12.07
C MET A 149 -2.21 -2.60 -12.53
N GLU A 150 -2.30 -1.36 -12.98
CA GLU A 150 -1.13 -0.52 -13.20
C GLU A 150 -0.80 0.25 -11.92
N ILE A 151 0.46 0.26 -11.54
CA ILE A 151 0.95 0.94 -10.35
C ILE A 151 2.16 1.82 -10.66
N THR A 152 2.34 2.83 -9.84
CA THR A 152 3.57 3.60 -9.76
C THR A 152 4.19 3.37 -8.39
N PHE A 153 5.32 2.67 -8.37
CA PHE A 153 6.08 2.42 -7.15
C PHE A 153 6.97 3.61 -6.85
N ASN A 154 6.71 4.26 -5.74
CA ASN A 154 7.52 5.36 -5.22
C ASN A 154 8.50 4.78 -4.21
N TYR A 155 9.80 4.90 -4.47
CA TYR A 155 10.79 4.24 -3.63
C TYR A 155 12.08 5.06 -3.50
N ARG A 156 12.82 4.73 -2.50
CA ARG A 156 14.21 5.11 -2.32
C ARG A 156 15.00 3.91 -1.86
N LEU A 157 16.21 3.82 -2.34
CA LEU A 157 17.19 2.83 -1.88
C LEU A 157 18.18 3.57 -1.01
N GLY A 158 18.19 3.28 0.29
CA GLY A 158 19.17 3.81 1.22
C GLY A 158 20.57 3.42 0.75
N LEU A 159 21.51 4.35 0.82
CA LEU A 159 22.91 4.01 0.66
C LEU A 159 23.26 3.06 1.81
N SER A 160 23.60 1.81 1.49
CA SER A 160 24.29 0.92 2.41
C SER A 160 25.52 1.68 2.88
N GLU A 161 25.53 2.18 4.08
CA GLU A 161 26.78 2.57 4.72
C GLU A 161 27.57 1.29 4.86
N ASN A 162 28.42 1.03 3.86
CA ASN A 162 29.52 0.11 4.03
C ASN A 162 30.39 0.67 5.15
N ASN A 163 30.05 0.28 6.36
CA ASN A 163 30.92 0.47 7.50
C ASN A 163 32.10 -0.48 7.31
N HIS A 164 32.98 -0.07 6.40
CA HIS A 164 34.31 -0.63 6.30
C HIS A 164 35.11 -0.02 7.45
N ALA A 165 34.82 -0.49 8.66
CA ALA A 165 35.78 -0.34 9.73
C ALA A 165 36.98 -1.17 9.32
N ALA A 166 37.88 -0.54 8.61
CA ALA A 166 39.23 -1.04 8.47
C ALA A 166 39.80 -1.16 9.87
N ALA A 167 39.92 -2.38 10.35
CA ALA A 167 40.77 -2.69 11.47
C ALA A 167 42.18 -2.40 11.02
N ASP A 168 42.69 -1.25 11.40
CA ASP A 168 44.10 -0.94 11.33
C ASP A 168 44.73 -1.42 12.62
N GLN A 169 45.74 -2.23 12.46
CA GLN A 169 46.59 -2.82 13.47
C GLN A 169 47.57 -1.81 14.05
#